data_772cb7b9498720afaaf51455b0cae0bf
#
_entry.id   772cb7b9498720afaaf51455b0cae0bf
#
_cell.length_a   1.000
_cell.length_b   1.000
_cell.length_c   1.000
_cell.angle_alpha   90.00
_cell.angle_beta   90.00
_cell.angle_gamma   90.00
#
_symmetry.space_group_name_H-M   'P 1'
#
loop_
_entity.id
_entity.type
_entity.pdbx_description
1 polymer ?
#
loop_
_entity_poly.entity_id
_entity_poly.type
_entity_poly.pdbx_seq_one_letter_code
_entity_poly.pdbx_strand_id
1 'polypeptide(L)'
;MSCSRRDLLKNSIKGLVAASLPLSAFKILSPSQVKASVGDSNVRWVFLMDIQKCVGCGFCVKACKTENEVPYDVGVTRTWVERYVVTKDHKTNIDTPMGGRDGYTTSKIHGEEIDPDSITKAFFVPKGCNHCKKPACVQVCPVGATYQTRDGVVLVDRSWCIGCGYCIMACPFGARFFHPIYKVAEKCTFCYHRITKGLKTACVQACPFGARQFGNLKDENDPVTNTIMTKRVGILKDEYGTEPQAFYIGLDERVR
;
A
#
# COMPACT_ATOMS: atom_id res chain seq x y z
N MET A 1 24.05 -55.92 -33.18
CA MET A 1 22.70 -55.68 -32.66
C MET A 1 22.22 -54.31 -33.11
N SER A 2 21.42 -54.25 -34.20
CA SER A 2 20.96 -52.99 -34.73
C SER A 2 19.67 -52.59 -34.06
N CYS A 3 19.69 -51.57 -33.23
CA CYS A 3 18.51 -51.02 -32.60
C CYS A 3 17.73 -50.18 -33.62
N SER A 4 16.52 -50.68 -33.99
CA SER A 4 15.66 -50.01 -34.96
C SER A 4 15.09 -48.70 -34.33
N ARG A 5 15.02 -47.61 -35.15
CA ARG A 5 14.38 -46.35 -34.75
C ARG A 5 12.95 -46.55 -34.20
N ARG A 6 12.28 -47.61 -34.68
CA ARG A 6 10.92 -47.99 -34.22
C ARG A 6 10.90 -48.55 -32.81
N ASP A 7 11.94 -49.27 -32.37
CA ASP A 7 12.08 -49.80 -31.03
C ASP A 7 12.46 -48.72 -30.04
N LEU A 8 13.24 -47.74 -30.46
CA LEU A 8 13.57 -46.56 -29.66
C LEU A 8 12.31 -45.73 -29.35
N LEU A 9 11.48 -45.47 -30.33
CA LEU A 9 10.21 -44.77 -30.17
C LEU A 9 9.21 -45.52 -29.27
N LYS A 10 9.08 -46.86 -29.44
CA LYS A 10 8.21 -47.65 -28.57
C LYS A 10 8.66 -47.67 -27.11
N ASN A 11 9.97 -47.70 -26.87
CA ASN A 11 10.52 -47.69 -25.51
C ASN A 11 10.43 -46.28 -24.88
N SER A 12 10.57 -45.21 -25.67
CA SER A 12 10.33 -43.84 -25.21
C SER A 12 8.86 -43.60 -24.82
N ILE A 13 7.91 -44.14 -25.58
CA ILE A 13 6.47 -44.04 -25.25
C ILE A 13 6.14 -44.85 -23.97
N LYS A 14 6.72 -46.03 -23.80
CA LYS A 14 6.54 -46.83 -22.57
C LYS A 14 7.14 -46.15 -21.34
N GLY A 15 8.29 -45.48 -21.49
CA GLY A 15 8.91 -44.66 -20.45
C GLY A 15 8.04 -43.44 -20.05
N LEU A 16 7.43 -42.77 -21.01
CA LEU A 16 6.53 -41.64 -20.79
C LEU A 16 5.21 -42.06 -20.08
N VAL A 17 4.67 -43.23 -20.38
CA VAL A 17 3.45 -43.76 -19.73
C VAL A 17 3.74 -44.21 -18.30
N ALA A 18 4.94 -44.74 -18.01
CA ALA A 18 5.35 -45.10 -16.64
C ALA A 18 5.65 -43.90 -15.75
N ALA A 19 5.96 -42.75 -16.35
CA ALA A 19 6.20 -41.48 -15.64
C ALA A 19 4.92 -40.64 -15.45
N SER A 20 3.74 -41.10 -15.82
CA SER A 20 2.46 -40.46 -15.51
C SER A 20 2.09 -40.70 -14.04
N LEU A 21 2.88 -40.23 -13.11
CA LEU A 21 2.40 -39.86 -11.80
C LEU A 21 1.25 -38.85 -12.02
N PRO A 22 0.11 -39.03 -11.35
CA PRO A 22 -1.03 -38.16 -11.57
C PRO A 22 -0.55 -36.73 -11.30
N LEU A 23 -0.65 -35.84 -12.31
CA LEU A 23 -0.34 -34.40 -12.21
C LEU A 23 -1.09 -33.76 -11.03
N SER A 24 -2.11 -34.40 -10.48
CA SER A 24 -2.84 -34.03 -9.27
C SER A 24 -2.00 -34.11 -7.99
N ALA A 25 -0.87 -34.85 -7.96
CA ALA A 25 -0.01 -34.94 -6.80
C ALA A 25 1.02 -33.77 -6.71
N PHE A 26 1.33 -33.11 -7.81
CA PHE A 26 2.16 -31.90 -7.83
C PHE A 26 1.26 -30.67 -7.84
N LYS A 27 0.80 -30.25 -6.68
CA LYS A 27 0.29 -28.89 -6.49
C LYS A 27 1.48 -27.94 -6.64
N ILE A 28 1.81 -27.57 -7.89
CA ILE A 28 2.78 -26.48 -8.14
C ILE A 28 2.12 -25.22 -7.63
N LEU A 29 2.43 -24.86 -6.38
CA LEU A 29 2.00 -23.59 -5.81
C LEU A 29 2.65 -22.48 -6.67
N SER A 30 1.82 -21.57 -7.20
CA SER A 30 2.35 -20.39 -7.86
C SER A 30 3.21 -19.59 -6.87
N PRO A 31 4.22 -18.86 -7.31
CA PRO A 31 5.04 -18.02 -6.43
C PRO A 31 4.21 -17.10 -5.53
N SER A 32 3.08 -16.61 -6.02
CA SER A 32 2.14 -15.82 -5.23
C SER A 32 1.48 -16.63 -4.11
N GLN A 33 1.14 -17.90 -4.33
CA GLN A 33 0.56 -18.77 -3.29
C GLN A 33 1.56 -19.10 -2.19
N VAL A 34 2.84 -19.35 -2.53
CA VAL A 34 3.89 -19.57 -1.54
C VAL A 34 4.11 -18.32 -0.71
N LYS A 35 4.18 -17.14 -1.35
CA LYS A 35 4.35 -15.85 -0.67
C LYS A 35 3.14 -15.44 0.17
N ALA A 36 1.93 -15.77 -0.26
CA ALA A 36 0.71 -15.56 0.52
C ALA A 36 0.65 -16.40 1.81
N SER A 37 1.55 -17.40 1.98
CA SER A 37 1.66 -18.16 3.23
C SER A 37 2.45 -17.44 4.33
N VAL A 38 3.12 -16.33 4.02
CA VAL A 38 3.89 -15.52 4.98
C VAL A 38 2.95 -14.70 5.86
N GLY A 39 3.32 -14.53 7.14
CA GLY A 39 2.57 -13.77 8.13
C GLY A 39 1.69 -14.64 9.04
N ASP A 40 1.24 -14.06 10.16
CA ASP A 40 0.37 -14.71 11.12
C ASP A 40 -1.11 -14.44 10.77
N SER A 41 -1.88 -15.50 10.60
CA SER A 41 -3.32 -15.40 10.31
C SER A 41 -4.15 -14.82 11.46
N ASN A 42 -3.60 -14.80 12.69
CA ASN A 42 -4.24 -14.19 13.86
C ASN A 42 -4.02 -12.67 13.95
N VAL A 43 -3.25 -12.12 13.02
CA VAL A 43 -2.97 -10.69 12.94
C VAL A 43 -3.67 -10.09 11.73
N ARG A 44 -4.16 -8.85 11.87
CA ARG A 44 -4.64 -8.01 10.78
C ARG A 44 -4.15 -6.58 10.97
N TRP A 45 -3.10 -6.24 10.28
CA TRP A 45 -2.49 -4.92 10.39
C TRP A 45 -3.37 -3.83 9.77
N VAL A 46 -3.50 -2.72 10.49
CA VAL A 46 -4.29 -1.56 10.08
C VAL A 46 -3.57 -0.25 10.40
N PHE A 47 -3.86 0.79 9.60
CA PHE A 47 -3.57 2.18 9.94
C PHE A 47 -4.80 2.87 10.48
N LEU A 48 -4.60 3.74 11.47
CA LEU A 48 -5.55 4.75 11.89
C LEU A 48 -4.89 6.13 11.71
N MET A 49 -5.57 7.00 10.98
CA MET A 49 -5.10 8.35 10.66
C MET A 49 -6.09 9.37 11.26
N ASP A 50 -5.60 10.21 12.14
CA ASP A 50 -6.37 11.28 12.79
C ASP A 50 -6.09 12.59 12.05
N ILE A 51 -7.05 13.02 11.21
CA ILE A 51 -6.92 14.25 10.40
C ILE A 51 -6.90 15.47 11.32
N GLN A 52 -7.59 15.42 12.45
CA GLN A 52 -7.66 16.55 13.39
C GLN A 52 -6.32 16.84 14.07
N LYS A 53 -5.44 15.84 14.14
CA LYS A 53 -4.09 15.97 14.72
C LYS A 53 -3.00 16.23 13.68
N CYS A 54 -3.31 16.11 12.40
CA CYS A 54 -2.30 16.29 11.37
C CYS A 54 -2.07 17.78 11.11
N VAL A 55 -0.82 18.22 11.27
CA VAL A 55 -0.40 19.61 11.02
C VAL A 55 0.39 19.78 9.72
N GLY A 56 0.47 18.76 8.88
CA GLY A 56 1.15 18.87 7.58
C GLY A 56 2.68 18.97 7.66
N CYS A 57 3.33 18.61 8.77
CA CYS A 57 4.76 18.83 8.99
C CYS A 57 5.71 18.02 8.08
N GLY A 58 5.23 16.99 7.38
CA GLY A 58 6.02 16.20 6.45
C GLY A 58 6.98 15.15 7.05
N PHE A 59 7.14 15.08 8.38
CA PHE A 59 8.09 14.16 9.03
C PHE A 59 7.83 12.69 8.69
N CYS A 60 6.57 12.30 8.57
CA CYS A 60 6.19 10.95 8.18
C CYS A 60 6.64 10.60 6.75
N VAL A 61 6.67 11.58 5.84
CA VAL A 61 7.12 11.40 4.46
C VAL A 61 8.64 11.28 4.41
N LYS A 62 9.36 12.16 5.13
CA LYS A 62 10.83 12.10 5.27
C LYS A 62 11.27 10.76 5.84
N ALA A 63 10.72 10.37 6.98
CA ALA A 63 11.05 9.09 7.62
C ALA A 63 10.76 7.88 6.73
N CYS A 64 9.65 7.91 5.97
CA CYS A 64 9.31 6.84 5.05
C CYS A 64 10.30 6.74 3.88
N LYS A 65 10.72 7.88 3.30
CA LYS A 65 11.71 7.90 2.23
C LYS A 65 13.05 7.33 2.69
N THR A 66 13.54 7.78 3.84
CA THR A 66 14.81 7.30 4.43
C THR A 66 14.76 5.80 4.76
N GLU A 67 13.71 5.37 5.47
CA GLU A 67 13.56 3.97 5.90
C GLU A 67 13.45 2.97 4.74
N ASN A 68 12.85 3.40 3.63
CA ASN A 68 12.51 2.52 2.52
C ASN A 68 13.30 2.82 1.25
N GLU A 69 14.39 3.56 1.36
CA GLU A 69 15.34 3.86 0.26
C GLU A 69 14.65 4.50 -0.97
N VAL A 70 13.58 5.27 -0.76
CA VAL A 70 12.97 6.03 -1.85
C VAL A 70 13.79 7.29 -2.07
N PRO A 71 14.31 7.53 -3.30
CA PRO A 71 15.17 8.68 -3.55
C PRO A 71 14.54 10.00 -3.08
N TYR A 72 15.34 10.81 -2.35
CA TYR A 72 14.82 11.97 -1.65
C TYR A 72 14.34 13.07 -2.60
N ASP A 73 15.07 13.29 -3.70
CA ASP A 73 14.86 14.43 -4.60
C ASP A 73 13.79 14.21 -5.68
N VAL A 74 13.15 13.03 -5.68
CA VAL A 74 12.07 12.74 -6.62
C VAL A 74 10.70 12.89 -5.98
N GLY A 75 9.68 13.28 -6.77
CA GLY A 75 8.31 13.50 -6.30
C GLY A 75 7.55 12.25 -5.85
N VAL A 76 8.04 11.03 -6.17
CA VAL A 76 7.36 9.79 -5.77
C VAL A 76 7.53 9.48 -4.29
N THR A 77 6.47 8.99 -3.67
CA THR A 77 6.45 8.71 -2.23
C THR A 77 5.58 7.48 -1.93
N ARG A 78 5.93 6.71 -0.89
CA ARG A 78 5.09 5.60 -0.39
C ARG A 78 3.95 6.08 0.52
N THR A 79 4.10 7.26 1.08
CA THR A 79 3.09 7.97 1.89
C THR A 79 3.24 9.45 1.64
N TRP A 80 2.14 10.18 1.68
CA TRP A 80 2.11 11.61 1.44
C TRP A 80 1.12 12.30 2.36
N VAL A 81 1.16 13.60 2.38
CA VAL A 81 0.17 14.43 3.07
C VAL A 81 -0.41 15.39 2.02
N GLU A 82 -1.71 15.53 1.97
CA GLU A 82 -2.40 16.50 1.12
C GLU A 82 -2.87 17.66 1.99
N ARG A 83 -2.71 18.89 1.50
CA ARG A 83 -3.33 20.09 2.06
C ARG A 83 -4.62 20.36 1.33
N TYR A 84 -5.68 20.57 2.09
CA TYR A 84 -7.01 20.97 1.62
C TYR A 84 -7.29 22.38 2.10
N VAL A 85 -7.67 23.26 1.20
CA VAL A 85 -8.14 24.62 1.50
C VAL A 85 -9.49 24.84 0.82
N VAL A 86 -10.50 25.07 1.62
CA VAL A 86 -11.89 25.34 1.18
C VAL A 86 -12.15 26.82 1.31
N THR A 87 -12.60 27.44 0.24
CA THR A 87 -12.93 28.86 0.17
C THR A 87 -14.44 29.11 0.30
N LYS A 88 -14.84 30.36 0.54
CA LYS A 88 -16.24 30.77 0.76
C LYS A 88 -17.15 30.48 -0.43
N ASP A 89 -16.61 30.42 -1.64
CA ASP A 89 -17.27 30.00 -2.87
C ASP A 89 -17.39 28.47 -3.00
N HIS A 90 -17.14 27.73 -1.91
CA HIS A 90 -17.16 26.27 -1.83
C HIS A 90 -16.12 25.55 -2.72
N LYS A 91 -15.19 26.25 -3.33
CA LYS A 91 -14.10 25.64 -4.08
C LYS A 91 -13.14 24.96 -3.12
N THR A 92 -12.72 23.75 -3.48
CA THR A 92 -11.71 22.99 -2.73
C THR A 92 -10.41 22.96 -3.52
N ASN A 93 -9.38 23.58 -2.96
CA ASN A 93 -8.03 23.58 -3.52
C ASN A 93 -7.20 22.52 -2.79
N ILE A 94 -6.53 21.65 -3.54
CA ILE A 94 -5.76 20.54 -2.99
C ILE A 94 -4.38 20.56 -3.58
N ASP A 95 -3.35 20.48 -2.74
CA ASP A 95 -1.98 20.31 -3.20
C ASP A 95 -1.18 19.34 -2.32
N THR A 96 -0.09 18.82 -2.89
CA THR A 96 0.83 17.91 -2.18
C THR A 96 2.25 18.03 -2.78
N PRO A 97 2.88 19.19 -2.65
CA PRO A 97 4.21 19.43 -3.22
C PRO A 97 5.21 18.42 -2.64
N MET A 98 5.90 17.69 -3.53
CA MET A 98 6.82 16.61 -3.15
C MET A 98 6.25 15.60 -2.14
N GLY A 99 4.92 15.35 -2.21
CA GLY A 99 4.22 14.49 -1.26
C GLY A 99 4.03 15.11 0.13
N GLY A 100 4.17 16.42 0.27
CA GLY A 100 4.16 17.11 1.56
C GLY A 100 5.43 16.87 2.39
N ARG A 101 6.52 16.41 1.75
CA ARG A 101 7.79 16.05 2.42
C ARG A 101 8.37 17.18 3.25
N ASP A 102 8.38 18.39 2.71
CA ASP A 102 9.03 19.54 3.34
C ASP A 102 8.07 20.36 4.22
N GLY A 103 6.87 19.84 4.43
CA GLY A 103 5.79 20.54 5.09
C GLY A 103 5.15 21.60 4.19
N TYR A 104 4.30 22.44 4.77
CA TYR A 104 3.55 23.47 4.05
C TYR A 104 3.90 24.84 4.63
N THR A 105 4.92 25.46 4.08
CA THR A 105 5.48 26.74 4.56
C THR A 105 4.95 27.94 3.77
N THR A 106 4.21 27.71 2.68
CA THR A 106 3.70 28.79 1.83
C THR A 106 2.17 28.78 1.80
N SER A 107 1.56 29.98 1.69
CA SER A 107 0.13 30.16 1.42
C SER A 107 -0.27 29.78 -0.01
N LYS A 108 0.71 29.70 -0.92
CA LYS A 108 0.46 29.40 -2.34
C LYS A 108 0.05 27.96 -2.56
N ILE A 109 -0.98 27.75 -3.38
CA ILE A 109 -1.41 26.47 -3.89
C ILE A 109 -1.28 26.50 -5.41
N HIS A 110 -0.57 25.56 -5.99
CA HIS A 110 -0.26 25.51 -7.44
C HIS A 110 0.37 26.81 -7.98
N GLY A 111 1.10 27.55 -7.13
CA GLY A 111 1.75 28.82 -7.49
C GLY A 111 0.85 30.05 -7.33
N GLU A 112 -0.44 29.89 -7.09
CA GLU A 112 -1.40 30.96 -6.86
C GLU A 112 -1.56 31.23 -5.36
N GLU A 113 -1.63 32.50 -4.99
CA GLU A 113 -1.88 32.93 -3.63
C GLU A 113 -3.40 32.91 -3.35
N ILE A 114 -3.79 32.24 -2.27
CA ILE A 114 -5.20 32.22 -1.86
C ILE A 114 -5.39 33.33 -0.83
N ASP A 115 -6.38 34.19 -1.07
CA ASP A 115 -6.77 35.23 -0.12
C ASP A 115 -7.17 34.57 1.22
N PRO A 116 -6.45 34.87 2.32
CA PRO A 116 -6.75 34.31 3.64
C PRO A 116 -8.17 34.58 4.09
N ASP A 117 -8.74 35.74 3.75
CA ASP A 117 -10.11 36.11 4.13
C ASP A 117 -11.17 35.32 3.38
N SER A 118 -10.79 34.69 2.27
CA SER A 118 -11.68 33.79 1.53
C SER A 118 -11.75 32.38 2.11
N ILE A 119 -10.82 32.00 3.00
CA ILE A 119 -10.71 30.63 3.51
C ILE A 119 -11.78 30.35 4.58
N THR A 120 -12.57 29.32 4.36
CA THR A 120 -13.55 28.81 5.33
C THR A 120 -12.96 27.69 6.20
N LYS A 121 -12.14 26.82 5.59
CA LYS A 121 -11.55 25.65 6.25
C LYS A 121 -10.23 25.25 5.59
N ALA A 122 -9.26 24.89 6.42
CA ALA A 122 -8.01 24.29 5.95
C ALA A 122 -7.61 23.11 6.85
N PHE A 123 -7.16 22.01 6.23
CA PHE A 123 -6.74 20.81 6.97
C PHE A 123 -5.77 19.96 6.14
N PHE A 124 -5.12 19.02 6.80
CA PHE A 124 -4.15 18.12 6.20
C PHE A 124 -4.61 16.67 6.28
N VAL A 125 -4.46 15.94 5.18
CA VAL A 125 -4.86 14.53 5.09
C VAL A 125 -3.63 13.67 4.83
N PRO A 126 -3.17 12.91 5.83
CA PRO A 126 -2.10 11.94 5.62
C PRO A 126 -2.63 10.73 4.87
N LYS A 127 -2.00 10.37 3.76
CA LYS A 127 -2.39 9.26 2.90
C LYS A 127 -1.26 8.25 2.67
N GLY A 128 -1.61 7.09 2.15
CA GLY A 128 -0.69 6.03 1.78
C GLY A 128 -1.43 4.84 1.18
N CYS A 129 -0.74 3.70 1.04
CA CYS A 129 -1.41 2.47 0.61
C CYS A 129 -2.37 1.97 1.69
N ASN A 130 -3.59 1.64 1.29
CA ASN A 130 -4.63 1.17 2.21
C ASN A 130 -4.53 -0.33 2.54
N HIS A 131 -3.60 -1.08 1.95
CA HIS A 131 -3.47 -2.52 2.16
C HIS A 131 -4.82 -3.25 2.18
N CYS A 132 -5.64 -2.97 1.16
CA CYS A 132 -7.01 -3.42 1.03
C CYS A 132 -7.17 -4.92 1.32
N LYS A 133 -8.30 -5.32 1.92
CA LYS A 133 -8.61 -6.74 2.15
C LYS A 133 -8.91 -7.46 0.84
N LYS A 134 -9.53 -6.73 -0.12
CA LYS A 134 -9.75 -7.17 -1.51
C LYS A 134 -8.89 -6.33 -2.47
N PRO A 135 -7.59 -6.59 -2.57
CA PRO A 135 -6.66 -5.72 -3.28
C PRO A 135 -6.73 -5.93 -4.80
N ALA A 136 -7.37 -5.02 -5.56
CA ALA A 136 -7.42 -5.06 -7.01
C ALA A 136 -6.02 -5.19 -7.64
N CYS A 137 -5.02 -4.52 -7.04
CA CYS A 137 -3.64 -4.57 -7.51
C CYS A 137 -2.96 -5.95 -7.40
N VAL A 138 -3.45 -6.84 -6.54
CA VAL A 138 -3.00 -8.25 -6.49
C VAL A 138 -3.67 -9.04 -7.61
N GLN A 139 -4.96 -8.82 -7.82
CA GLN A 139 -5.74 -9.54 -8.83
C GLN A 139 -5.22 -9.33 -10.26
N VAL A 140 -4.77 -8.12 -10.58
CA VAL A 140 -4.30 -7.78 -11.94
C VAL A 140 -2.84 -8.11 -12.19
N CYS A 141 -2.10 -8.65 -11.23
CA CYS A 141 -0.67 -8.91 -11.40
C CYS A 141 -0.45 -10.21 -12.20
N PRO A 142 0.01 -10.14 -13.46
CA PRO A 142 0.10 -11.31 -14.34
C PRO A 142 1.15 -12.33 -13.89
N VAL A 143 2.18 -11.86 -13.18
CA VAL A 143 3.30 -12.69 -12.71
C VAL A 143 3.25 -13.00 -11.21
N GLY A 144 2.19 -12.56 -10.49
CA GLY A 144 2.06 -12.77 -9.06
C GLY A 144 3.11 -12.06 -8.19
N ALA A 145 3.82 -11.06 -8.75
CA ALA A 145 4.81 -10.27 -7.99
C ALA A 145 4.16 -9.43 -6.89
N THR A 146 2.92 -8.98 -7.10
CA THR A 146 2.11 -8.34 -6.05
C THR A 146 1.27 -9.42 -5.36
N TYR A 147 1.38 -9.51 -4.04
CA TYR A 147 0.69 -10.54 -3.25
C TYR A 147 0.25 -9.98 -1.89
N GLN A 148 -0.64 -10.69 -1.22
CA GLN A 148 -1.08 -10.37 0.14
C GLN A 148 -0.61 -11.46 1.10
N THR A 149 -0.06 -11.06 2.23
CA THR A 149 0.35 -11.94 3.34
C THR A 149 -0.86 -12.36 4.17
N ARG A 150 -0.72 -13.38 5.04
CA ARG A 150 -1.79 -13.86 5.93
C ARG A 150 -2.25 -12.81 6.94
N ASP A 151 -1.34 -11.97 7.40
CA ASP A 151 -1.60 -10.82 8.29
C ASP A 151 -2.14 -9.59 7.54
N GLY A 152 -2.43 -9.74 6.26
CA GLY A 152 -3.13 -8.78 5.43
C GLY A 152 -2.27 -7.70 4.78
N VAL A 153 -0.96 -7.79 4.87
CA VAL A 153 -0.08 -6.82 4.23
C VAL A 153 0.04 -7.12 2.74
N VAL A 154 -0.20 -6.14 1.88
CA VAL A 154 0.04 -6.28 0.45
C VAL A 154 1.48 -5.88 0.14
N LEU A 155 2.24 -6.76 -0.49
CA LEU A 155 3.66 -6.57 -0.81
C LEU A 155 3.91 -6.70 -2.32
N VAL A 156 5.11 -6.29 -2.73
CA VAL A 156 5.62 -6.49 -4.10
C VAL A 156 6.99 -7.15 -4.00
N ASP A 157 7.15 -8.27 -4.68
CA ASP A 157 8.45 -8.87 -4.88
C ASP A 157 9.13 -8.22 -6.10
N ARG A 158 10.19 -7.47 -5.84
CA ARG A 158 10.91 -6.74 -6.87
C ARG A 158 11.58 -7.65 -7.90
N SER A 159 12.00 -8.86 -7.48
CA SER A 159 12.69 -9.82 -8.36
C SER A 159 11.76 -10.47 -9.39
N TRP A 160 10.46 -10.52 -9.08
CA TRP A 160 9.42 -11.06 -9.97
C TRP A 160 8.67 -9.99 -10.74
N CYS A 161 8.80 -8.71 -10.34
CA CYS A 161 8.07 -7.62 -10.96
C CYS A 161 8.63 -7.28 -12.34
N ILE A 162 7.84 -7.46 -13.39
CA ILE A 162 8.22 -7.15 -14.78
C ILE A 162 7.97 -5.69 -15.17
N GLY A 163 7.50 -4.84 -14.26
CA GLY A 163 7.29 -3.41 -14.55
C GLY A 163 6.11 -3.09 -15.47
N CYS A 164 5.12 -3.98 -15.64
CA CYS A 164 4.00 -3.77 -16.56
C CYS A 164 3.04 -2.62 -16.19
N GLY A 165 3.01 -2.17 -14.93
CA GLY A 165 2.19 -1.04 -14.48
C GLY A 165 0.71 -1.33 -14.21
N TYR A 166 0.16 -2.52 -14.50
CA TYR A 166 -1.26 -2.83 -14.30
C TYR A 166 -1.73 -2.58 -12.87
N CYS A 167 -0.92 -2.93 -11.87
CA CYS A 167 -1.24 -2.69 -10.48
C CYS A 167 -1.22 -1.19 -10.08
N ILE A 168 -0.52 -0.34 -10.84
CA ILE A 168 -0.52 1.12 -10.67
C ILE A 168 -1.85 1.67 -11.17
N MET A 169 -2.28 1.27 -12.38
CA MET A 169 -3.54 1.68 -12.98
C MET A 169 -4.76 1.17 -12.21
N ALA A 170 -4.69 -0.06 -11.69
CA ALA A 170 -5.79 -0.66 -10.94
C ALA A 170 -5.97 -0.12 -9.50
N CYS A 171 -5.04 0.71 -9.01
CA CYS A 171 -5.13 1.25 -7.65
C CYS A 171 -6.02 2.49 -7.60
N PRO A 172 -7.23 2.45 -6.99
CA PRO A 172 -8.12 3.61 -6.98
C PRO A 172 -7.59 4.76 -6.10
N PHE A 173 -6.60 4.47 -5.24
CA PHE A 173 -6.02 5.42 -4.29
C PHE A 173 -4.77 6.13 -4.81
N GLY A 174 -4.26 5.80 -6.01
CA GLY A 174 -3.00 6.35 -6.51
C GLY A 174 -1.76 6.02 -5.66
N ALA A 175 -1.84 4.97 -4.83
CA ALA A 175 -0.82 4.66 -3.83
C ALA A 175 0.37 3.84 -4.38
N ARG A 176 0.48 3.71 -5.70
CA ARG A 176 1.54 2.96 -6.37
C ARG A 176 2.25 3.83 -7.39
N PHE A 177 3.55 3.58 -7.54
CA PHE A 177 4.40 4.28 -8.49
C PHE A 177 5.47 3.35 -9.04
N PHE A 178 6.16 3.76 -10.10
CA PHE A 178 7.39 3.10 -10.52
C PHE A 178 8.57 3.61 -9.71
N HIS A 179 9.32 2.68 -9.12
CA HIS A 179 10.55 3.05 -8.43
C HIS A 179 11.55 3.65 -9.43
N PRO A 180 12.06 4.87 -9.20
CA PRO A 180 12.85 5.59 -10.19
C PRO A 180 14.16 4.88 -10.57
N ILE A 181 14.73 4.11 -9.65
CA ILE A 181 15.97 3.35 -9.88
C ILE A 181 15.66 1.95 -10.40
N TYR A 182 14.86 1.17 -9.66
CA TYR A 182 14.62 -0.24 -9.98
C TYR A 182 13.60 -0.49 -11.09
N LYS A 183 12.87 0.53 -11.55
CA LYS A 183 11.86 0.46 -12.62
C LYS A 183 10.75 -0.58 -12.40
N VAL A 184 10.52 -0.99 -11.17
CA VAL A 184 9.47 -1.91 -10.74
C VAL A 184 8.35 -1.15 -10.01
N ALA A 185 7.18 -1.76 -9.92
CA ALA A 185 6.07 -1.19 -9.14
C ALA A 185 6.42 -1.15 -7.65
N GLU A 186 6.14 -0.01 -7.01
CA GLU A 186 6.46 0.22 -5.60
C GLU A 186 5.26 0.86 -4.88
N LYS A 187 5.21 0.68 -3.54
CA LYS A 187 4.20 1.25 -2.65
C LYS A 187 4.59 1.11 -1.18
N CYS A 188 3.79 1.64 -0.27
CA CYS A 188 3.92 1.37 1.17
C CYS A 188 3.86 -0.14 1.45
N THR A 189 4.72 -0.63 2.32
CA THR A 189 4.81 -2.03 2.76
C THR A 189 4.41 -2.21 4.23
N PHE A 190 3.82 -1.19 4.88
CA PHE A 190 3.66 -1.13 6.34
C PHE A 190 5.01 -1.28 7.08
N CYS A 191 6.13 -0.99 6.42
CA CYS A 191 7.48 -1.29 6.94
C CYS A 191 7.56 -2.74 7.44
N TYR A 192 7.21 -3.72 6.59
CA TYR A 192 7.06 -5.13 6.96
C TYR A 192 8.30 -5.67 7.68
N HIS A 193 9.49 -5.25 7.26
CA HIS A 193 10.77 -5.56 7.89
C HIS A 193 10.90 -5.04 9.34
N ARG A 194 10.07 -4.06 9.75
CA ARG A 194 10.02 -3.53 11.13
C ARG A 194 8.92 -4.21 11.94
N ILE A 195 7.69 -4.25 11.42
CA ILE A 195 6.55 -4.77 12.17
C ILE A 195 6.70 -6.26 12.51
N THR A 196 7.35 -7.04 11.66
CA THR A 196 7.70 -8.45 11.95
C THR A 196 8.72 -8.61 13.07
N LYS A 197 9.39 -7.52 13.48
CA LYS A 197 10.31 -7.47 14.63
C LYS A 197 9.68 -6.74 15.84
N GLY A 198 8.38 -6.49 15.83
CA GLY A 198 7.68 -5.77 16.89
C GLY A 198 7.95 -4.26 16.94
N LEU A 199 8.57 -3.69 15.88
CA LEU A 199 8.87 -2.25 15.81
C LEU A 199 7.72 -1.49 15.14
N LYS A 200 7.53 -0.23 15.52
CA LYS A 200 6.56 0.66 14.86
C LYS A 200 7.02 0.98 13.42
N THR A 201 6.05 1.24 12.53
CA THR A 201 6.35 1.76 11.20
C THR A 201 7.06 3.12 11.29
N ALA A 202 7.98 3.41 10.37
CA ALA A 202 8.79 4.64 10.41
C ALA A 202 7.95 5.92 10.45
N CYS A 203 6.87 5.97 9.66
CA CYS A 203 5.98 7.14 9.62
C CYS A 203 5.15 7.35 10.89
N VAL A 204 4.83 6.29 11.64
CA VAL A 204 4.17 6.37 12.95
C VAL A 204 5.17 6.85 14.00
N GLN A 205 6.37 6.27 14.00
CA GLN A 205 7.43 6.64 14.94
C GLN A 205 7.85 8.11 14.80
N ALA A 206 7.87 8.63 13.57
CA ALA A 206 8.25 10.00 13.27
C ALA A 206 7.12 11.03 13.45
N CYS A 207 5.89 10.62 13.79
CA CYS A 207 4.77 11.53 13.94
C CYS A 207 4.67 12.09 15.38
N PRO A 208 5.09 13.34 15.62
CA PRO A 208 5.12 13.88 16.99
C PRO A 208 3.73 14.16 17.55
N PHE A 209 2.72 14.30 16.68
CA PHE A 209 1.34 14.62 17.07
C PHE A 209 0.44 13.39 17.21
N GLY A 210 0.95 12.17 16.97
CA GLY A 210 0.15 10.95 17.01
C GLY A 210 -0.99 10.92 15.97
N ALA A 211 -0.86 11.69 14.89
CA ALA A 211 -1.84 11.71 13.80
C ALA A 211 -1.84 10.40 13.00
N ARG A 212 -0.77 9.62 13.09
CA ARG A 212 -0.66 8.29 12.49
C ARG A 212 -0.50 7.26 13.58
N GLN A 213 -1.32 6.22 13.53
CA GLN A 213 -1.29 5.11 14.47
C GLN A 213 -1.33 3.81 13.66
N PHE A 214 -0.77 2.75 14.22
CA PHE A 214 -0.69 1.45 13.57
C PHE A 214 -0.97 0.37 14.60
N GLY A 215 -1.82 -0.60 14.29
CA GLY A 215 -2.26 -1.62 15.21
C GLY A 215 -2.74 -2.90 14.55
N ASN A 216 -3.17 -3.84 15.37
CA ASN A 216 -3.70 -5.14 14.97
C ASN A 216 -5.21 -5.20 15.22
N LEU A 217 -6.01 -5.18 14.15
CA LEU A 217 -7.48 -5.19 14.21
C LEU A 217 -8.06 -6.46 14.87
N LYS A 218 -7.28 -7.54 14.97
CA LYS A 218 -7.71 -8.79 15.62
C LYS A 218 -7.35 -8.88 17.11
N ASP A 219 -6.62 -7.90 17.61
CA ASP A 219 -6.33 -7.79 19.03
C ASP A 219 -7.28 -6.77 19.68
N GLU A 220 -8.19 -7.27 20.51
CA GLU A 220 -9.17 -6.45 21.21
C GLU A 220 -8.54 -5.49 22.24
N ASN A 221 -7.32 -5.78 22.70
CA ASN A 221 -6.58 -4.91 23.60
C ASN A 221 -5.72 -3.86 22.88
N ASP A 222 -5.62 -3.92 21.56
CA ASP A 222 -4.86 -2.94 20.79
C ASP A 222 -5.53 -1.55 20.85
N PRO A 223 -4.81 -0.49 21.24
CA PRO A 223 -5.36 0.87 21.35
C PRO A 223 -5.97 1.39 20.03
N VAL A 224 -5.44 0.97 18.87
CA VAL A 224 -5.97 1.35 17.56
C VAL A 224 -7.30 0.66 17.32
N THR A 225 -7.41 -0.63 17.63
CA THR A 225 -8.64 -1.39 17.54
C THR A 225 -9.72 -0.79 18.43
N ASN A 226 -9.41 -0.52 19.69
CA ASN A 226 -10.32 0.14 20.61
C ASN A 226 -10.79 1.50 20.08
N THR A 227 -9.90 2.27 19.47
CA THR A 227 -10.26 3.57 18.90
C THR A 227 -11.18 3.41 17.67
N ILE A 228 -10.92 2.43 16.79
CA ILE A 228 -11.76 2.16 15.61
C ILE A 228 -13.16 1.70 16.04
N MET A 229 -13.27 0.91 17.10
CA MET A 229 -14.56 0.41 17.59
C MET A 229 -15.37 1.46 18.36
N THR A 230 -14.72 2.45 18.98
CA THR A 230 -15.40 3.44 19.84
C THR A 230 -15.61 4.80 19.18
N LYS A 231 -14.86 5.14 18.13
CA LYS A 231 -14.99 6.42 17.42
C LYS A 231 -15.60 6.25 16.04
N ARG A 232 -16.24 7.30 15.55
CA ARG A 232 -16.65 7.37 14.15
C ARG A 232 -15.41 7.47 13.26
N VAL A 233 -15.14 6.42 12.52
CA VAL A 233 -14.07 6.36 11.53
C VAL A 233 -14.65 6.24 10.11
N GLY A 234 -13.95 6.78 9.13
CA GLY A 234 -14.26 6.63 7.71
C GLY A 234 -13.13 5.90 6.98
N ILE A 235 -13.42 5.46 5.77
CA ILE A 235 -12.44 4.91 4.82
C ILE A 235 -12.51 5.70 3.52
N LEU A 236 -11.40 5.71 2.77
CA LEU A 236 -11.39 6.38 1.46
C LEU A 236 -12.02 5.48 0.41
N LYS A 237 -12.82 6.07 -0.49
CA LYS A 237 -13.33 5.42 -1.71
C LYS A 237 -13.97 4.05 -1.45
N ASP A 238 -14.89 4.00 -0.51
CA ASP A 238 -15.62 2.76 -0.13
C ASP A 238 -16.38 2.17 -1.31
N GLU A 239 -16.84 3.03 -2.20
CA GLU A 239 -17.59 2.68 -3.42
C GLU A 239 -16.85 1.70 -4.35
N TYR A 240 -15.52 1.58 -4.24
CA TYR A 240 -14.73 0.63 -5.03
C TYR A 240 -14.73 -0.81 -4.46
N GLY A 241 -15.31 -1.05 -3.30
CA GLY A 241 -15.44 -2.37 -2.70
C GLY A 241 -14.12 -3.07 -2.36
N THR A 242 -13.01 -2.32 -2.28
CA THR A 242 -11.67 -2.90 -2.03
C THR A 242 -11.40 -3.20 -0.56
N GLU A 243 -12.28 -2.80 0.35
CA GLU A 243 -12.19 -2.94 1.80
C GLU A 243 -10.84 -2.39 2.34
N PRO A 244 -10.63 -1.06 2.32
CA PRO A 244 -9.42 -0.40 2.83
C PRO A 244 -9.13 -0.75 4.29
N GLN A 245 -7.85 -0.90 4.64
CA GLN A 245 -7.39 -1.14 6.01
C GLN A 245 -6.65 0.08 6.58
N ALA A 246 -6.90 1.25 6.02
CA ALA A 246 -6.53 2.56 6.57
C ALA A 246 -7.82 3.31 6.92
N PHE A 247 -7.98 3.56 8.21
CA PHE A 247 -9.14 4.22 8.80
C PHE A 247 -8.80 5.66 9.14
N TYR A 248 -9.80 6.53 9.09
CA TYR A 248 -9.62 7.96 9.29
C TYR A 248 -10.60 8.49 10.35
N ILE A 249 -10.07 9.23 11.33
CA ILE A 249 -10.87 10.05 12.25
C ILE A 249 -10.98 11.46 11.65
N GLY A 250 -12.20 12.02 11.65
CA GLY A 250 -12.46 13.36 11.13
C GLY A 250 -12.38 13.46 9.61
N LEU A 251 -12.68 12.36 8.88
CA LEU A 251 -12.71 12.36 7.42
C LEU A 251 -13.77 13.33 6.91
N ASP A 252 -13.36 14.31 6.12
CA ASP A 252 -14.24 15.25 5.44
C ASP A 252 -14.76 14.64 4.14
N GLU A 253 -16.00 14.92 3.78
CA GLU A 253 -16.65 14.43 2.56
C GLU A 253 -15.95 14.86 1.26
N ARG A 254 -15.13 15.91 1.31
CA ARG A 254 -14.33 16.41 0.19
C ARG A 254 -13.08 15.59 -0.07
N VAL A 255 -12.70 14.71 0.86
CA VAL A 255 -11.50 13.88 0.73
C VAL A 255 -11.80 12.66 -0.14
N ARG A 256 -11.11 12.56 -1.27
CA ARG A 256 -11.30 11.49 -2.27
C ARG A 256 -10.03 10.66 -2.51
#